data_51417b9bf37a7a43eba8fa8aa389b9c2
#
_entry.id   51417b9bf37a7a43eba8fa8aa389b9c2
#
_cell.length_a   1.000
_cell.length_b   1.000
_cell.length_c   1.000
_cell.angle_alpha   90.00
_cell.angle_beta   90.00
_cell.angle_gamma   90.00
#
_symmetry.space_group_name_H-M   'P 1'
#
loop_
_entity.id
_entity.type
_entity.pdbx_description
1 polymer ?
#
loop_
_entity_poly.entity_id
_entity_poly.type
_entity_poly.pdbx_seq_one_letter_code
_entity_poly.pdbx_strand_id
1 'polypeptide(L)'
;MPRSETPTTETDLRLAVLTPLRETNAVRKAELTLALSETLDVDTQASIADPGDIPGRPAQPILVSHTSLKAKPLNTPEGRALLLHAIAHIELNAIDLALDVVWRFKDMPEDFYRDWVRIAKEEAKHFLLLQKHLIGMGYDYGLFPAHNSLWDMAERTKGDILARIGLVPRTMEARGLDASPGVK
;
A
#
# COMPACT_ATOMS: atom_id res chain seq x y z
N MET A 1 -18.89 17.78 -32.50
CA MET A 1 -18.87 17.15 -31.17
C MET A 1 -17.58 16.37 -31.09
N PRO A 2 -16.60 16.73 -30.22
CA PRO A 2 -15.44 15.88 -30.02
C PRO A 2 -15.91 14.55 -29.38
N ARG A 3 -15.44 13.44 -29.93
CA ARG A 3 -15.61 12.14 -29.32
C ARG A 3 -14.83 12.14 -28.00
N SER A 4 -15.50 11.96 -26.87
CA SER A 4 -14.80 11.66 -25.62
C SER A 4 -14.15 10.29 -25.80
N GLU A 5 -12.85 10.27 -26.07
CA GLU A 5 -12.08 9.04 -26.03
C GLU A 5 -12.16 8.50 -24.60
N THR A 6 -12.52 7.24 -24.46
CA THR A 6 -12.52 6.58 -23.16
C THR A 6 -11.06 6.49 -22.68
N PRO A 7 -10.72 6.97 -21.47
CA PRO A 7 -9.35 6.88 -20.97
C PRO A 7 -8.89 5.43 -20.91
N THR A 8 -7.61 5.19 -21.20
CA THR A 8 -6.98 3.86 -21.16
C THR A 8 -5.94 3.83 -20.03
N THR A 9 -5.53 2.64 -19.61
CA THR A 9 -4.48 2.46 -18.60
C THR A 9 -3.14 3.06 -19.01
N GLU A 10 -2.91 3.31 -20.29
CA GLU A 10 -1.69 3.93 -20.80
C GLU A 10 -1.71 5.47 -20.72
N THR A 11 -2.88 6.08 -20.65
CA THR A 11 -3.05 7.53 -20.71
C THR A 11 -3.62 8.15 -19.44
N ASP A 12 -4.32 7.40 -18.63
CA ASP A 12 -5.00 7.90 -17.42
C ASP A 12 -4.37 7.32 -16.14
N LEU A 13 -3.96 8.22 -15.22
CA LEU A 13 -3.29 7.87 -13.97
C LEU A 13 -4.17 7.01 -13.07
N ARG A 14 -5.48 7.28 -12.99
CA ARG A 14 -6.41 6.54 -12.13
C ARG A 14 -6.65 5.10 -12.62
N LEU A 15 -6.47 4.85 -13.91
CA LEU A 15 -6.48 3.50 -14.47
C LEU A 15 -5.10 2.84 -14.37
N ALA A 16 -4.02 3.59 -14.56
CA ALA A 16 -2.65 3.08 -14.51
C ALA A 16 -2.31 2.47 -13.15
N VAL A 17 -2.82 3.05 -12.03
CA VAL A 17 -2.57 2.53 -10.68
C VAL A 17 -3.16 1.14 -10.43
N LEU A 18 -4.13 0.69 -11.23
CA LEU A 18 -4.70 -0.66 -11.11
C LEU A 18 -3.69 -1.75 -11.43
N THR A 19 -2.72 -1.49 -12.28
CA THR A 19 -1.68 -2.46 -12.64
C THR A 19 -0.85 -2.87 -11.41
N PRO A 20 -0.17 -1.97 -10.68
CA PRO A 20 0.51 -2.35 -9.45
C PRO A 20 -0.45 -2.79 -8.33
N LEU A 21 -1.65 -2.22 -8.22
CA LEU A 21 -2.61 -2.61 -7.18
C LEU A 21 -3.04 -4.07 -7.31
N ARG A 22 -3.13 -4.62 -8.51
CA ARG A 22 -3.49 -6.02 -8.80
C ARG A 22 -2.30 -6.97 -8.79
N GLU A 23 -1.07 -6.46 -8.79
CA GLU A 23 0.14 -7.30 -8.78
C GLU A 23 0.22 -8.13 -7.49
N THR A 24 0.47 -9.42 -7.62
CA THR A 24 0.54 -10.36 -6.47
C THR A 24 1.95 -10.57 -5.94
N ASN A 25 3.00 -10.25 -6.71
CA ASN A 25 4.36 -10.28 -6.22
C ASN A 25 4.70 -8.96 -5.52
N ALA A 26 5.06 -9.00 -4.24
CA ALA A 26 5.29 -7.81 -3.43
C ALA A 26 6.42 -6.91 -3.96
N VAL A 27 7.54 -7.49 -4.40
CA VAL A 27 8.67 -6.74 -4.98
C VAL A 27 8.24 -6.13 -6.31
N ARG A 28 7.62 -6.93 -7.18
CA ARG A 28 7.13 -6.45 -8.48
C ARG A 28 6.09 -5.34 -8.34
N LYS A 29 5.18 -5.46 -7.36
CA LYS A 29 4.21 -4.39 -7.02
C LYS A 29 4.93 -3.07 -6.71
N ALA A 30 5.94 -3.11 -5.84
CA ALA A 30 6.72 -1.92 -5.49
C ALA A 30 7.46 -1.35 -6.71
N GLU A 31 8.08 -2.19 -7.54
CA GLU A 31 8.75 -1.76 -8.79
C GLU A 31 7.77 -1.11 -9.78
N LEU A 32 6.60 -1.70 -9.99
CA LEU A 32 5.56 -1.15 -10.86
C LEU A 32 5.02 0.18 -10.31
N THR A 33 4.88 0.29 -8.99
CA THR A 33 4.46 1.55 -8.34
C THR A 33 5.51 2.65 -8.58
N LEU A 34 6.79 2.35 -8.42
CA LEU A 34 7.88 3.30 -8.72
C LEU A 34 7.90 3.75 -10.19
N ALA A 35 7.52 2.85 -11.11
CA ALA A 35 7.51 3.10 -12.54
C ALA A 35 6.29 3.93 -13.01
N LEU A 36 5.26 4.17 -12.17
CA LEU A 36 4.11 5.00 -12.54
C LEU A 36 4.57 6.39 -12.99
N SER A 37 4.08 6.84 -14.14
CA SER A 37 4.37 8.21 -14.61
C SER A 37 3.41 9.20 -13.95
N GLU A 38 3.96 10.24 -13.32
CA GLU A 38 3.20 11.35 -12.74
C GLU A 38 2.70 12.34 -13.77
N THR A 39 3.12 12.18 -15.05
CA THR A 39 2.73 13.06 -16.17
C THR A 39 1.53 12.54 -16.94
N LEU A 40 0.96 11.38 -16.55
CA LEU A 40 -0.27 10.87 -17.13
C LEU A 40 -1.44 11.85 -16.88
N ASP A 41 -2.38 11.89 -17.80
CA ASP A 41 -3.62 12.64 -17.61
C ASP A 41 -4.42 12.06 -16.44
N VAL A 42 -5.31 12.86 -15.87
CA VAL A 42 -6.18 12.45 -14.77
C VAL A 42 -7.63 12.80 -15.11
N ASP A 43 -8.41 11.80 -15.46
CA ASP A 43 -9.87 11.99 -15.57
C ASP A 43 -10.49 11.93 -14.16
N THR A 44 -10.60 13.10 -13.54
CA THR A 44 -11.15 13.24 -12.18
C THR A 44 -12.60 12.82 -12.06
N GLN A 45 -13.35 12.78 -13.18
CA GLN A 45 -14.78 12.48 -13.23
C GLN A 45 -15.06 11.02 -13.59
N ALA A 46 -14.08 10.28 -14.10
CA ALA A 46 -14.27 8.91 -14.52
C ALA A 46 -14.82 8.04 -13.39
N SER A 47 -15.89 7.32 -13.66
CA SER A 47 -16.38 6.25 -12.80
C SER A 47 -15.72 4.95 -13.22
N ILE A 48 -14.69 4.54 -12.49
CA ILE A 48 -13.92 3.33 -12.76
C ILE A 48 -14.58 2.17 -12.00
N ALA A 49 -14.93 1.10 -12.72
CA ALA A 49 -15.54 -0.08 -12.11
C ALA A 49 -14.56 -0.77 -11.14
N ASP A 50 -15.12 -1.34 -10.06
CA ASP A 50 -14.33 -2.15 -9.15
C ASP A 50 -13.84 -3.41 -9.88
N PRO A 51 -12.53 -3.64 -9.99
CA PRO A 51 -11.99 -4.81 -10.66
C PRO A 51 -12.22 -6.13 -9.90
N GLY A 52 -12.60 -6.08 -8.62
CA GLY A 52 -12.97 -7.23 -7.80
C GLY A 52 -11.82 -8.06 -7.25
N ASP A 53 -10.61 -7.92 -7.80
CA ASP A 53 -9.42 -8.71 -7.46
C ASP A 53 -8.31 -7.86 -6.82
N ILE A 54 -8.69 -6.89 -6.02
CA ILE A 54 -7.79 -5.95 -5.34
C ILE A 54 -7.85 -6.10 -3.81
N PRO A 55 -6.71 -5.84 -3.16
CA PRO A 55 -5.38 -5.74 -3.74
C PRO A 55 -4.89 -7.12 -4.17
N GLY A 56 -4.05 -7.17 -5.20
CA GLY A 56 -3.30 -8.37 -5.51
C GLY A 56 -2.42 -8.75 -4.31
N ARG A 57 -2.59 -9.99 -3.81
CA ARG A 57 -1.88 -10.43 -2.60
C ARG A 57 -0.88 -11.53 -2.93
N PRO A 58 0.34 -11.46 -2.39
CA PRO A 58 1.27 -12.58 -2.45
C PRO A 58 0.72 -13.77 -1.67
N ALA A 59 1.12 -14.99 -2.06
CA ALA A 59 0.77 -16.20 -1.32
C ALA A 59 1.36 -16.23 0.11
N GLN A 60 2.40 -15.48 0.35
CA GLN A 60 3.05 -15.26 1.63
C GLN A 60 3.22 -13.74 1.84
N PRO A 61 3.10 -13.25 3.08
CA PRO A 61 2.92 -13.95 4.35
C PRO A 61 1.52 -14.55 4.53
N ILE A 62 1.44 -15.61 5.32
CA ILE A 62 0.14 -16.11 5.80
C ILE A 62 -0.50 -15.05 6.69
N LEU A 63 -1.73 -14.66 6.38
CA LEU A 63 -2.46 -13.70 7.18
C LEU A 63 -3.19 -14.39 8.34
N VAL A 64 -2.96 -13.86 9.55
CA VAL A 64 -3.55 -14.37 10.78
C VAL A 64 -4.21 -13.23 11.57
N SER A 65 -4.98 -13.55 12.60
CA SER A 65 -5.47 -12.53 13.53
C SER A 65 -4.31 -11.79 14.20
N HIS A 66 -4.42 -10.47 14.35
CA HIS A 66 -3.40 -9.67 15.05
C HIS A 66 -3.12 -10.16 16.47
N THR A 67 -4.12 -10.78 17.14
CA THR A 67 -3.97 -11.34 18.49
C THR A 67 -3.16 -12.63 18.51
N SER A 68 -2.96 -13.27 17.35
CA SER A 68 -2.15 -14.50 17.21
C SER A 68 -0.67 -14.22 17.00
N LEU A 69 -0.32 -12.97 16.67
CA LEU A 69 1.08 -12.59 16.47
C LEU A 69 1.80 -12.46 17.81
N LYS A 70 2.97 -13.10 17.91
CA LYS A 70 3.80 -13.07 19.11
C LYS A 70 5.05 -12.25 18.85
N ALA A 71 5.30 -11.27 19.70
CA ALA A 71 6.57 -10.55 19.69
C ALA A 71 7.72 -11.47 20.14
N LYS A 72 8.92 -11.23 19.58
CA LYS A 72 10.17 -11.85 20.01
C LYS A 72 11.13 -10.79 20.56
N PRO A 73 12.05 -11.15 21.47
CA PRO A 73 13.00 -10.19 22.02
C PRO A 73 13.87 -9.57 20.93
N LEU A 74 14.00 -8.24 20.93
CA LEU A 74 14.78 -7.51 19.90
C LEU A 74 16.29 -7.70 20.01
N ASN A 75 16.78 -8.22 21.14
CA ASN A 75 18.19 -8.61 21.29
C ASN A 75 18.57 -9.87 20.50
N THR A 76 17.60 -10.55 19.88
CA THR A 76 17.86 -11.71 19.02
C THR A 76 17.80 -11.31 17.53
N PRO A 77 18.59 -11.96 16.63
CA PRO A 77 18.49 -11.72 15.20
C PRO A 77 17.07 -11.96 14.65
N GLU A 78 16.41 -13.04 15.09
CA GLU A 78 15.08 -13.39 14.67
C GLU A 78 14.03 -12.37 15.14
N GLY A 79 14.16 -11.84 16.38
CA GLY A 79 13.24 -10.80 16.89
C GLY A 79 13.35 -9.50 16.09
N ARG A 80 14.57 -9.11 15.70
CA ARG A 80 14.78 -7.95 14.80
C ARG A 80 14.21 -8.20 13.40
N ALA A 81 14.43 -9.39 12.85
CA ALA A 81 13.88 -9.76 11.54
C ALA A 81 12.35 -9.77 11.55
N LEU A 82 11.72 -10.28 12.61
CA LEU A 82 10.28 -10.26 12.79
C LEU A 82 9.72 -8.83 12.83
N LEU A 83 10.38 -7.91 13.55
CA LEU A 83 9.99 -6.50 13.59
C LEU A 83 10.11 -5.86 12.21
N LEU A 84 11.24 -6.03 11.53
CA LEU A 84 11.45 -5.47 10.18
C LEU A 84 10.45 -6.03 9.17
N HIS A 85 10.14 -7.33 9.25
CA HIS A 85 9.13 -7.96 8.43
C HIS A 85 7.72 -7.37 8.67
N ALA A 86 7.37 -7.12 9.94
CA ALA A 86 6.10 -6.49 10.28
C ALA A 86 6.01 -5.06 9.73
N ILE A 87 7.09 -4.28 9.80
CA ILE A 87 7.15 -2.94 9.20
C ILE A 87 7.05 -3.05 7.68
N ALA A 88 7.81 -3.95 7.02
CA ALA A 88 7.71 -4.16 5.58
C ALA A 88 6.28 -4.52 5.14
N HIS A 89 5.54 -5.28 5.96
CA HIS A 89 4.14 -5.58 5.69
C HIS A 89 3.24 -4.35 5.81
N ILE A 90 3.53 -3.43 6.72
CA ILE A 90 2.83 -2.13 6.83
C ILE A 90 3.07 -1.31 5.57
N GLU A 91 4.34 -1.19 5.12
CA GLU A 91 4.69 -0.43 3.91
C GLU A 91 4.01 -1.00 2.65
N LEU A 92 3.99 -2.33 2.50
CA LEU A 92 3.29 -2.96 1.38
C LEU A 92 1.79 -2.67 1.39
N ASN A 93 1.15 -2.70 2.56
CA ASN A 93 -0.26 -2.30 2.68
C ASN A 93 -0.45 -0.80 2.43
N ALA A 94 0.51 0.05 2.81
CA ALA A 94 0.45 1.49 2.55
C ALA A 94 0.51 1.79 1.03
N ILE A 95 1.30 1.03 0.26
CA ILE A 95 1.25 1.07 -1.21
C ILE A 95 -0.17 0.77 -1.71
N ASP A 96 -0.74 -0.35 -1.29
CA ASP A 96 -2.09 -0.76 -1.70
C ASP A 96 -3.14 0.29 -1.33
N LEU A 97 -3.07 0.85 -0.13
CA LEU A 97 -3.98 1.88 0.36
C LEU A 97 -3.91 3.18 -0.44
N ALA A 98 -2.69 3.62 -0.78
CA ALA A 98 -2.48 4.84 -1.55
C ALA A 98 -2.97 4.68 -3.00
N LEU A 99 -2.66 3.54 -3.64
CA LEU A 99 -3.14 3.23 -4.99
C LEU A 99 -4.68 3.07 -5.03
N ASP A 100 -5.27 2.45 -3.99
CA ASP A 100 -6.72 2.32 -3.87
C ASP A 100 -7.42 3.68 -3.77
N VAL A 101 -6.86 4.64 -3.07
CA VAL A 101 -7.40 6.01 -3.00
C VAL A 101 -7.43 6.66 -4.37
N VAL A 102 -6.40 6.48 -5.18
CA VAL A 102 -6.28 7.10 -6.52
C VAL A 102 -7.38 6.61 -7.47
N TRP A 103 -7.60 5.32 -7.58
CA TRP A 103 -8.59 4.80 -8.52
C TRP A 103 -10.03 4.92 -8.02
N ARG A 104 -10.25 4.75 -6.71
CA ARG A 104 -11.57 4.59 -6.10
C ARG A 104 -12.35 5.88 -6.01
N PHE A 105 -11.72 6.95 -5.55
CA PHE A 105 -12.42 8.21 -5.26
C PHE A 105 -12.34 9.16 -6.46
N LYS A 106 -13.50 9.52 -7.02
CA LYS A 106 -13.63 10.52 -8.08
C LYS A 106 -13.94 11.90 -7.52
N ASP A 107 -14.02 12.89 -8.39
CA ASP A 107 -14.40 14.27 -8.07
C ASP A 107 -13.42 15.00 -7.12
N MET A 108 -12.18 14.50 -7.01
CA MET A 108 -11.10 15.15 -6.25
C MET A 108 -10.26 16.05 -7.17
N PRO A 109 -9.58 17.08 -6.63
CA PRO A 109 -8.62 17.87 -7.41
C PRO A 109 -7.51 17.00 -8.01
N GLU A 110 -6.97 17.37 -9.18
CA GLU A 110 -5.93 16.60 -9.86
C GLU A 110 -4.70 16.36 -8.99
N ASP A 111 -4.26 17.39 -8.25
CA ASP A 111 -3.11 17.29 -7.33
C ASP A 111 -3.32 16.22 -6.25
N PHE A 112 -4.55 15.99 -5.81
CA PHE A 112 -4.87 14.91 -4.87
C PHE A 112 -4.40 13.55 -5.37
N TYR A 113 -4.68 13.21 -6.62
CA TYR A 113 -4.28 11.91 -7.20
C TYR A 113 -2.76 11.81 -7.36
N ARG A 114 -2.12 12.90 -7.78
CA ARG A 114 -0.65 12.96 -7.93
C ARG A 114 0.06 12.81 -6.59
N ASP A 115 -0.45 13.46 -5.54
CA ASP A 115 0.11 13.37 -4.20
C ASP A 115 -0.01 11.94 -3.64
N TRP A 116 -1.16 11.26 -3.84
CA TRP A 116 -1.31 9.87 -3.41
C TRP A 116 -0.41 8.91 -4.20
N VAL A 117 -0.15 9.16 -5.48
CA VAL A 117 0.85 8.38 -6.23
C VAL A 117 2.26 8.63 -5.69
N ARG A 118 2.61 9.86 -5.31
CA ARG A 118 3.90 10.15 -4.65
C ARG A 118 4.04 9.41 -3.33
N ILE A 119 3.00 9.42 -2.49
CA ILE A 119 2.95 8.63 -1.26
C ILE A 119 3.18 7.15 -1.59
N ALA A 120 2.43 6.56 -2.53
CA ALA A 120 2.62 5.16 -2.91
C ALA A 120 4.05 4.84 -3.33
N LYS A 121 4.72 5.76 -4.05
CA LYS A 121 6.13 5.60 -4.45
C LYS A 121 7.09 5.67 -3.27
N GLU A 122 6.84 6.54 -2.29
CA GLU A 122 7.66 6.60 -1.08
C GLU A 122 7.54 5.29 -0.28
N GLU A 123 6.32 4.77 -0.08
CA GLU A 123 6.11 3.49 0.61
C GLU A 123 6.72 2.32 -0.17
N ALA A 124 6.70 2.37 -1.49
CA ALA A 124 7.38 1.37 -2.34
C ALA A 124 8.91 1.37 -2.12
N LYS A 125 9.53 2.54 -1.98
CA LYS A 125 10.96 2.65 -1.64
C LYS A 125 11.23 2.08 -0.26
N HIS A 126 10.41 2.42 0.75
CA HIS A 126 10.53 1.92 2.13
C HIS A 126 10.43 0.40 2.15
N PHE A 127 9.42 -0.17 1.49
CA PHE A 127 9.27 -1.63 1.37
C PHE A 127 10.52 -2.30 0.79
N LEU A 128 11.03 -1.81 -0.34
CA LEU A 128 12.20 -2.40 -0.99
C LEU A 128 13.47 -2.28 -0.15
N LEU A 129 13.65 -1.18 0.60
CA LEU A 129 14.77 -1.02 1.52
C LEU A 129 14.70 -2.03 2.67
N LEU A 130 13.52 -2.22 3.26
CA LEU A 130 13.31 -3.18 4.35
C LEU A 130 13.48 -4.62 3.87
N GLN A 131 12.93 -4.94 2.70
CA GLN A 131 13.07 -6.27 2.09
C GLN A 131 14.55 -6.59 1.79
N LYS A 132 15.30 -5.64 1.22
CA LYS A 132 16.74 -5.77 1.01
C LYS A 132 17.50 -5.98 2.32
N HIS A 133 17.13 -5.27 3.38
CA HIS A 133 17.75 -5.43 4.70
C HIS A 133 17.45 -6.79 5.31
N LEU A 134 16.20 -7.28 5.21
CA LEU A 134 15.83 -8.64 5.63
C LEU A 134 16.67 -9.71 4.94
N ILE A 135 16.86 -9.61 3.62
CA ILE A 135 17.73 -10.54 2.87
C ILE A 135 19.16 -10.50 3.40
N GLY A 136 19.70 -9.31 3.68
CA GLY A 136 21.03 -9.15 4.26
C GLY A 136 21.19 -9.78 5.65
N MET A 137 20.08 -9.98 6.38
CA MET A 137 20.02 -10.69 7.66
C MET A 137 19.77 -12.20 7.51
N GLY A 138 19.61 -12.73 6.28
CA GLY A 138 19.29 -14.13 6.01
C GLY A 138 17.79 -14.47 6.10
N TYR A 139 16.91 -13.47 6.03
CA TYR A 139 15.44 -13.61 6.03
C TYR A 139 14.86 -13.02 4.74
N ASP A 140 13.57 -13.22 4.50
CA ASP A 140 12.87 -12.58 3.39
C ASP A 140 11.45 -12.17 3.80
N TYR A 141 10.88 -11.25 3.03
CA TYR A 141 9.48 -10.89 3.20
C TYR A 141 8.58 -12.08 2.86
N GLY A 142 7.59 -12.33 3.71
CA GLY A 142 6.70 -13.50 3.61
C GLY A 142 7.06 -14.64 4.56
N LEU A 143 8.25 -14.64 5.16
CA LEU A 143 8.70 -15.73 6.05
C LEU A 143 7.93 -15.79 7.37
N PHE A 144 7.50 -14.66 7.90
CA PHE A 144 6.72 -14.58 9.14
C PHE A 144 5.24 -14.27 8.83
N PRO A 145 4.29 -14.72 9.69
CA PRO A 145 2.90 -14.36 9.51
C PRO A 145 2.66 -12.85 9.71
N ALA A 146 1.61 -12.34 9.10
CA ALA A 146 1.19 -10.94 9.20
C ALA A 146 -0.33 -10.84 9.45
N HIS A 147 -0.88 -9.63 9.55
CA HIS A 147 -2.33 -9.42 9.72
C HIS A 147 -2.88 -8.45 8.69
N ASN A 148 -4.20 -8.53 8.43
CA ASN A 148 -4.88 -7.75 7.39
C ASN A 148 -5.56 -6.48 7.90
N SER A 149 -5.35 -6.07 9.13
CA SER A 149 -6.15 -5.03 9.79
C SER A 149 -6.19 -3.69 9.05
N LEU A 150 -5.14 -3.37 8.29
CA LEU A 150 -5.06 -2.13 7.50
C LEU A 150 -6.02 -2.17 6.31
N TRP A 151 -6.00 -3.28 5.57
CA TRP A 151 -6.90 -3.43 4.45
C TRP A 151 -8.37 -3.60 4.92
N ASP A 152 -8.59 -4.27 6.05
CA ASP A 152 -9.93 -4.36 6.64
C ASP A 152 -10.52 -2.98 6.97
N MET A 153 -9.68 -2.02 7.39
CA MET A 153 -10.10 -0.62 7.54
C MET A 153 -10.40 0.05 6.20
N ALA A 154 -9.60 -0.24 5.16
CA ALA A 154 -9.85 0.27 3.82
C ALA A 154 -11.21 -0.19 3.28
N GLU A 155 -11.55 -1.45 3.45
CA GLU A 155 -12.86 -1.99 3.05
C GLU A 155 -14.02 -1.30 3.76
N ARG A 156 -13.88 -1.02 5.05
CA ARG A 156 -14.90 -0.30 5.84
C ARG A 156 -15.08 1.16 5.43
N THR A 157 -14.09 1.75 4.81
CA THR A 157 -14.08 3.17 4.41
C THR A 157 -14.16 3.39 2.90
N LYS A 158 -14.45 2.34 2.13
CA LYS A 158 -14.43 2.40 0.66
C LYS A 158 -15.46 3.33 0.02
N GLY A 159 -16.49 3.72 0.75
CA GLY A 159 -17.54 4.63 0.28
C GLY A 159 -17.40 6.07 0.78
N ASP A 160 -16.39 6.38 1.61
CA ASP A 160 -16.24 7.68 2.24
C ASP A 160 -14.76 8.11 2.30
N ILE A 161 -14.41 9.10 1.50
CA ILE A 161 -13.02 9.61 1.42
C ILE A 161 -12.57 10.26 2.73
N LEU A 162 -13.44 10.94 3.47
CA LEU A 162 -13.08 11.57 4.75
C LEU A 162 -12.81 10.51 5.80
N ALA A 163 -13.65 9.47 5.87
CA ALA A 163 -13.43 8.33 6.74
C ALA A 163 -12.12 7.59 6.36
N ARG A 164 -11.84 7.40 5.05
CA ARG A 164 -10.63 6.78 4.55
C ARG A 164 -9.38 7.55 5.02
N ILE A 165 -9.32 8.85 4.80
CA ILE A 165 -8.15 9.67 5.16
C ILE A 165 -8.02 9.81 6.68
N GLY A 166 -9.14 9.94 7.40
CA GLY A 166 -9.13 10.11 8.84
C GLY A 166 -8.75 8.85 9.60
N LEU A 167 -9.26 7.69 9.20
CA LEU A 167 -9.08 6.45 9.95
C LEU A 167 -7.84 5.65 9.55
N VAL A 168 -7.41 5.72 8.29
CA VAL A 168 -6.31 4.87 7.82
C VAL A 168 -4.96 5.56 8.00
N PRO A 169 -4.54 6.59 7.23
CA PRO A 169 -3.18 7.13 7.37
C PRO A 169 -2.96 7.84 8.72
N ARG A 170 -3.87 8.72 9.15
CA ARG A 170 -3.66 9.50 10.39
C ARG A 170 -3.60 8.65 11.65
N THR A 171 -4.44 7.61 11.75
CA THR A 171 -4.40 6.70 12.91
C THR A 171 -3.13 5.87 12.92
N MET A 172 -2.61 5.50 11.74
CA MET A 172 -1.38 4.73 11.63
C MET A 172 -0.15 5.55 12.00
N GLU A 173 -0.03 6.78 11.49
CA GLU A 173 1.06 7.70 11.84
C GLU A 173 1.08 8.00 13.33
N ALA A 174 -0.07 8.32 13.93
CA ALA A 174 -0.18 8.58 15.35
C ALA A 174 0.29 7.39 16.19
N ARG A 175 -0.15 6.17 15.85
CA ARG A 175 0.32 4.94 16.54
C ARG A 175 1.79 4.66 16.34
N GLY A 176 2.34 4.94 15.16
CA GLY A 176 3.78 4.82 14.88
C GLY A 176 4.60 5.76 15.73
N LEU A 177 4.19 7.03 15.85
CA LEU A 177 4.83 8.02 16.70
C LEU A 177 4.77 7.65 18.19
N ASP A 178 3.62 7.18 18.68
CA ASP A 178 3.45 6.76 20.07
C ASP A 178 4.27 5.51 20.43
N ALA A 179 4.45 4.59 19.50
CA ALA A 179 5.21 3.36 19.70
C ALA A 179 6.73 3.54 19.56
N SER A 180 7.20 4.52 18.78
CA SER A 180 8.63 4.73 18.47
C SER A 180 9.54 4.91 19.70
N PRO A 181 9.13 5.59 20.81
CA PRO A 181 9.97 5.67 22.02
C PRO A 181 10.26 4.33 22.69
N GLY A 182 9.38 3.32 22.52
CA GLY A 182 9.54 1.98 23.09
C GLY A 182 10.50 1.07 22.32
N VAL A 183 10.96 1.50 21.14
CA VAL A 183 11.82 0.71 20.23
C VAL A 183 13.31 1.05 20.37
N LYS A 184 13.68 1.95 21.29
CA LYS A 184 15.07 2.35 21.57
C LYS A 184 15.87 1.26 22.25
#